data_779451a2457de1709932d086ae64f7a8
#
_entry.id   779451a2457de1709932d086ae64f7a8
#
_cell.length_a   1.000
_cell.length_b   1.000
_cell.length_c   1.000
_cell.angle_alpha   90.00
_cell.angle_beta   90.00
_cell.angle_gamma   90.00
#
_symmetry.space_group_name_H-M   'P 1'
#
loop_
_entity.id
_entity.type
_entity.pdbx_description
1 polymer ?
#
loop_
_entity_poly.entity_id
_entity_poly.type
_entity_poly.pdbx_seq_one_letter_code
_entity_poly.pdbx_strand_id
1 'polypeptide(L)'
;MKVRSWAALAMAIALAACDSARPAGVSPDLKSGTVAVDGGSLYYETLGKGAPVILIHGGFGDRRMWDQQLEPLSQAFRVIRYDHRGFGKSSPPTQAYSPVADLIKLMDHLELKRANLVGNSMGGTLALDFALLHSDRTGAVVVVASAAGGYPAPEEDMKSVDQVLRTARDKGTAAAVPLWLRHPMVGVAIQHPTAGPLLRTMVDDNQRMFVADHWPQEPMSPTAYDRLGDLNANVLFVVGDRDVASVRNGAEASAARIKKAKVVTIKDADHLLHMEKPAEINKLLVEYISLNGC
;
A
#
# COMPACT_ATOMS: atom_id res chain seq x y z
N MET A 1 -35.10 -14.61 73.98
CA MET A 1 -34.16 -15.38 73.16
C MET A 1 -34.07 -14.69 71.78
N LYS A 2 -32.87 -14.14 71.45
CA LYS A 2 -32.66 -13.29 70.26
C LYS A 2 -32.16 -14.18 69.11
N VAL A 3 -32.90 -14.21 67.99
CA VAL A 3 -32.47 -14.82 66.76
C VAL A 3 -31.69 -13.80 65.94
N ARG A 4 -30.45 -14.08 65.63
CA ARG A 4 -29.56 -13.26 64.79
C ARG A 4 -29.76 -13.61 63.32
N SER A 5 -30.11 -12.63 62.48
CA SER A 5 -30.17 -12.74 61.05
C SER A 5 -28.77 -12.60 60.46
N TRP A 6 -28.42 -13.51 59.56
CA TRP A 6 -27.19 -13.45 58.75
C TRP A 6 -27.56 -12.77 57.42
N ALA A 7 -27.01 -11.61 57.20
CA ALA A 7 -27.08 -10.92 55.92
C ALA A 7 -25.98 -11.52 54.97
N ALA A 8 -26.43 -12.05 53.86
CA ALA A 8 -25.52 -12.50 52.78
C ALA A 8 -24.98 -11.30 52.00
N LEU A 9 -23.66 -11.15 52.00
CA LEU A 9 -22.95 -10.10 51.24
C LEU A 9 -22.72 -10.68 49.83
N ALA A 10 -23.48 -10.22 48.84
CA ALA A 10 -23.29 -10.54 47.46
C ALA A 10 -22.12 -9.66 46.89
N MET A 11 -21.00 -10.29 46.62
CA MET A 11 -19.82 -9.69 46.04
C MET A 11 -20.00 -9.66 44.51
N ALA A 12 -20.36 -8.48 43.97
CA ALA A 12 -20.40 -8.25 42.52
C ALA A 12 -18.95 -8.13 42.00
N ILE A 13 -18.50 -9.17 41.28
CA ILE A 13 -17.25 -9.12 40.52
C ILE A 13 -17.54 -8.31 39.25
N ALA A 14 -17.09 -7.07 39.21
CA ALA A 14 -17.04 -6.30 37.99
C ALA A 14 -15.92 -6.85 37.11
N LEU A 15 -16.28 -7.52 36.05
CA LEU A 15 -15.37 -7.82 34.94
C LEU A 15 -15.02 -6.51 34.26
N ALA A 16 -13.88 -5.92 34.61
CA ALA A 16 -13.26 -4.86 33.83
C ALA A 16 -12.82 -5.47 32.48
N ALA A 17 -13.54 -5.15 31.43
CA ALA A 17 -13.10 -5.38 30.08
C ALA A 17 -11.75 -4.65 29.91
N CYS A 18 -10.69 -5.40 29.63
CA CYS A 18 -9.43 -4.84 29.18
C CYS A 18 -9.68 -4.18 27.83
N ASP A 19 -10.03 -2.91 27.85
CA ASP A 19 -9.95 -2.03 26.68
C ASP A 19 -8.43 -1.81 26.45
N SER A 20 -7.88 -2.56 25.50
CA SER A 20 -6.49 -2.36 25.08
C SER A 20 -6.36 -0.95 24.54
N ALA A 21 -5.68 -0.08 25.29
CA ALA A 21 -5.46 1.32 24.97
C ALA A 21 -4.97 1.46 23.53
N ARG A 22 -5.78 2.04 22.65
CA ARG A 22 -5.38 2.43 21.30
C ARG A 22 -4.26 3.45 21.41
N PRO A 23 -3.22 3.36 20.54
CA PRO A 23 -2.18 4.39 20.50
C PRO A 23 -2.84 5.77 20.26
N ALA A 24 -2.37 6.79 20.97
CA ALA A 24 -2.85 8.15 20.85
C ALA A 24 -2.75 8.63 19.39
N GLY A 25 -3.87 9.07 18.81
CA GLY A 25 -3.95 9.62 17.44
C GLY A 25 -4.73 8.78 16.42
N VAL A 26 -5.29 7.63 16.82
CA VAL A 26 -6.12 6.82 15.90
C VAL A 26 -7.58 7.24 16.02
N SER A 27 -8.20 7.63 14.89
CA SER A 27 -9.63 7.98 14.83
C SER A 27 -10.49 6.87 15.46
N PRO A 28 -11.46 7.21 16.35
CA PRO A 28 -12.37 6.22 16.94
C PRO A 28 -13.23 5.48 15.90
N ASP A 29 -13.39 6.06 14.71
CA ASP A 29 -14.18 5.48 13.60
C ASP A 29 -13.37 4.54 12.71
N LEU A 30 -12.06 4.38 12.95
CA LEU A 30 -11.23 3.45 12.20
C LEU A 30 -11.68 2.02 12.46
N LYS A 31 -12.14 1.35 11.40
CA LYS A 31 -12.49 -0.07 11.43
C LYS A 31 -11.35 -0.87 10.83
N SER A 32 -11.11 -2.06 11.36
CA SER A 32 -10.14 -3.00 10.81
C SER A 32 -10.72 -4.40 10.79
N GLY A 33 -10.17 -5.24 9.94
CA GLY A 33 -10.59 -6.63 9.81
C GLY A 33 -9.58 -7.46 9.04
N THR A 34 -9.94 -8.71 8.85
CA THR A 34 -9.17 -9.67 8.06
C THR A 34 -10.11 -10.35 7.07
N VAL A 35 -9.68 -10.45 5.82
CA VAL A 35 -10.38 -11.19 4.76
C VAL A 35 -9.60 -12.44 4.39
N ALA A 36 -10.30 -13.57 4.29
CA ALA A 36 -9.72 -14.82 3.80
C ALA A 36 -9.50 -14.73 2.29
N VAL A 37 -8.33 -15.18 1.86
CA VAL A 37 -7.94 -15.33 0.45
C VAL A 37 -7.36 -16.73 0.24
N ASP A 38 -7.19 -17.16 -1.00
CA ASP A 38 -6.72 -18.52 -1.30
C ASP A 38 -5.32 -18.76 -0.73
N GLY A 39 -5.24 -19.63 0.31
CA GLY A 39 -4.00 -19.94 1.01
C GLY A 39 -3.50 -18.86 1.98
N GLY A 40 -4.40 -17.97 2.47
CA GLY A 40 -4.01 -16.97 3.44
C GLY A 40 -5.09 -15.98 3.83
N SER A 41 -4.66 -14.83 4.35
CA SER A 41 -5.54 -13.75 4.76
C SER A 41 -4.89 -12.38 4.56
N LEU A 42 -5.70 -11.35 4.31
CA LEU A 42 -5.27 -9.96 4.24
C LEU A 42 -5.85 -9.19 5.42
N TYR A 43 -5.00 -8.41 6.06
CA TYR A 43 -5.43 -7.42 7.05
C TYR A 43 -5.72 -6.09 6.36
N TYR A 44 -6.82 -5.45 6.72
CA TYR A 44 -7.21 -4.15 6.18
C TYR A 44 -7.69 -3.20 7.28
N GLU A 45 -7.68 -1.93 6.94
CA GLU A 45 -8.26 -0.84 7.72
C GLU A 45 -9.12 0.03 6.80
N THR A 46 -10.24 0.56 7.34
CA THR A 46 -11.12 1.47 6.59
C THR A 46 -11.62 2.61 7.46
N LEU A 47 -11.63 3.82 6.88
CA LEU A 47 -12.06 5.05 7.55
C LEU A 47 -12.85 5.92 6.57
N GLY A 48 -13.80 6.69 7.08
CA GLY A 48 -14.63 7.60 6.29
C GLY A 48 -15.81 6.93 5.59
N LYS A 49 -16.46 7.70 4.73
CA LYS A 49 -17.66 7.30 3.96
C LYS A 49 -17.58 7.90 2.55
N GLY A 50 -18.46 7.46 1.66
CA GLY A 50 -18.53 7.96 0.28
C GLY A 50 -17.85 7.04 -0.72
N ALA A 51 -17.34 7.61 -1.82
CA ALA A 51 -16.68 6.86 -2.88
C ALA A 51 -15.45 6.10 -2.35
N PRO A 52 -15.30 4.80 -2.67
CA PRO A 52 -14.18 4.03 -2.14
C PRO A 52 -12.85 4.37 -2.81
N VAL A 53 -11.82 4.51 -1.99
CA VAL A 53 -10.42 4.68 -2.41
C VAL A 53 -9.59 3.61 -1.72
N ILE A 54 -8.92 2.77 -2.50
CA ILE A 54 -8.03 1.73 -1.99
C ILE A 54 -6.58 2.19 -2.13
N LEU A 55 -5.87 2.26 -1.01
CA LEU A 55 -4.46 2.61 -0.92
C LEU A 55 -3.62 1.34 -0.87
N ILE A 56 -2.74 1.17 -1.85
CA ILE A 56 -1.96 -0.05 -2.12
C ILE A 56 -0.48 0.26 -1.89
N HIS A 57 0.13 -0.37 -0.89
CA HIS A 57 1.52 -0.07 -0.50
C HIS A 57 2.55 -0.67 -1.45
N GLY A 58 3.77 -0.14 -1.41
CA GLY A 58 4.93 -0.63 -2.14
C GLY A 58 5.66 -1.78 -1.42
N GLY A 59 6.72 -2.29 -2.05
CA GLY A 59 7.59 -3.30 -1.45
C GLY A 59 8.34 -2.79 -0.22
N PHE A 60 8.76 -3.71 0.64
CA PHE A 60 9.54 -3.47 1.87
C PHE A 60 8.91 -2.56 2.92
N GLY A 61 7.60 -2.26 2.77
CA GLY A 61 6.79 -1.54 3.73
C GLY A 61 5.45 -2.25 3.92
N ASP A 62 4.47 -1.54 4.43
CA ASP A 62 3.11 -2.05 4.61
C ASP A 62 2.11 -0.88 4.58
N ARG A 63 0.82 -1.14 4.92
CA ARG A 63 -0.23 -0.13 4.92
C ARG A 63 0.11 1.16 5.66
N ARG A 64 1.07 1.13 6.62
CA ARG A 64 1.50 2.31 7.39
C ARG A 64 2.19 3.38 6.53
N MET A 65 2.64 3.04 5.32
CA MET A 65 3.08 4.04 4.35
C MET A 65 2.03 5.13 4.11
N TRP A 66 0.75 4.78 4.27
CA TRP A 66 -0.40 5.63 4.03
C TRP A 66 -0.97 6.30 5.29
N ASP A 67 -0.23 6.29 6.42
CA ASP A 67 -0.70 6.89 7.68
C ASP A 67 -1.05 8.37 7.52
N GLN A 68 -0.26 9.10 6.73
CA GLN A 68 -0.45 10.54 6.48
C GLN A 68 -1.57 10.85 5.46
N GLN A 69 -2.08 9.84 4.74
CA GLN A 69 -3.18 9.94 3.77
C GLN A 69 -4.51 9.52 4.35
N LEU A 70 -4.52 8.61 5.31
CA LEU A 70 -5.73 7.94 5.80
C LEU A 70 -6.78 8.92 6.29
N GLU A 71 -6.45 9.76 7.25
CA GLU A 71 -7.40 10.70 7.87
C GLU A 71 -7.76 11.86 6.92
N PRO A 72 -6.82 12.54 6.24
CA PRO A 72 -7.17 13.61 5.30
C PRO A 72 -8.10 13.16 4.16
N LEU A 73 -7.84 12.00 3.55
CA LEU A 73 -8.70 11.50 2.48
C LEU A 73 -10.06 11.03 3.00
N SER A 74 -10.14 10.54 4.24
CA SER A 74 -11.40 10.05 4.84
C SER A 74 -12.45 11.13 5.04
N GLN A 75 -12.08 12.41 4.95
CA GLN A 75 -13.00 13.53 4.98
C GLN A 75 -13.91 13.59 3.73
N ALA A 76 -13.42 13.01 2.60
CA ALA A 76 -14.14 13.03 1.32
C ALA A 76 -14.51 11.63 0.81
N PHE A 77 -13.82 10.59 1.25
CA PHE A 77 -13.89 9.23 0.70
C PHE A 77 -14.01 8.17 1.79
N ARG A 78 -14.53 6.99 1.40
CA ARG A 78 -14.31 5.76 2.17
C ARG A 78 -12.92 5.23 1.81
N VAL A 79 -11.94 5.49 2.66
CA VAL A 79 -10.55 5.07 2.45
C VAL A 79 -10.37 3.65 2.98
N ILE A 80 -9.76 2.80 2.18
CA ILE A 80 -9.37 1.45 2.52
C ILE A 80 -7.86 1.33 2.31
N ARG A 81 -7.14 0.76 3.28
CA ARG A 81 -5.75 0.35 3.11
C ARG A 81 -5.56 -1.05 3.64
N TYR A 82 -4.69 -1.82 3.05
CA TYR A 82 -4.46 -3.20 3.45
C TYR A 82 -2.99 -3.58 3.35
N ASP A 83 -2.61 -4.65 4.00
CA ASP A 83 -1.29 -5.24 3.87
C ASP A 83 -1.34 -6.34 2.80
N HIS A 84 -0.43 -6.30 1.82
CA HIS A 84 -0.23 -7.43 0.91
C HIS A 84 0.17 -8.68 1.68
N ARG A 85 -0.01 -9.87 1.08
CA ARG A 85 0.49 -11.12 1.66
C ARG A 85 1.97 -11.01 2.00
N GLY A 86 2.34 -11.50 3.17
CA GLY A 86 3.70 -11.46 3.67
C GLY A 86 4.09 -10.15 4.34
N PHE A 87 3.30 -9.08 4.20
CA PHE A 87 3.59 -7.79 4.81
C PHE A 87 2.69 -7.52 6.02
N GLY A 88 3.16 -6.68 6.92
CA GLY A 88 2.42 -6.17 8.06
C GLY A 88 1.73 -7.28 8.86
N LYS A 89 0.41 -7.17 8.94
CA LYS A 89 -0.47 -8.12 9.68
C LYS A 89 -1.11 -9.19 8.78
N SER A 90 -0.89 -9.15 7.47
CA SER A 90 -1.36 -10.19 6.56
C SER A 90 -0.54 -11.47 6.71
N SER A 91 -1.17 -12.63 6.43
CA SER A 91 -0.46 -13.91 6.51
C SER A 91 0.65 -14.00 5.46
N PRO A 92 1.74 -14.72 5.74
CA PRO A 92 2.74 -15.01 4.72
C PRO A 92 2.13 -15.86 3.60
N PRO A 93 2.60 -15.72 2.35
CA PRO A 93 2.19 -16.62 1.28
C PRO A 93 2.75 -18.03 1.54
N THR A 94 1.91 -19.04 1.36
CA THR A 94 2.29 -20.47 1.48
C THR A 94 2.41 -21.14 0.11
N GLN A 95 2.04 -20.44 -0.93
CA GLN A 95 2.07 -20.87 -2.33
C GLN A 95 2.07 -19.65 -3.26
N ALA A 96 2.30 -19.85 -4.54
CA ALA A 96 2.11 -18.81 -5.54
C ALA A 96 0.67 -18.26 -5.48
N TYR A 97 0.51 -16.95 -5.62
CA TYR A 97 -0.78 -16.27 -5.48
C TYR A 97 -0.92 -15.11 -6.46
N SER A 98 -2.13 -14.65 -6.69
CA SER A 98 -2.41 -13.47 -7.51
C SER A 98 -2.79 -12.28 -6.64
N PRO A 99 -1.99 -11.19 -6.61
CA PRO A 99 -2.35 -9.97 -5.91
C PRO A 99 -3.63 -9.32 -6.47
N VAL A 100 -3.92 -9.51 -7.76
CA VAL A 100 -5.17 -9.05 -8.39
C VAL A 100 -6.36 -9.83 -7.82
N ALA A 101 -6.27 -11.16 -7.72
CA ALA A 101 -7.32 -11.98 -7.11
C ALA A 101 -7.53 -11.64 -5.63
N ASP A 102 -6.45 -11.36 -4.91
CA ASP A 102 -6.50 -10.90 -3.52
C ASP A 102 -7.26 -9.57 -3.37
N LEU A 103 -6.99 -8.61 -4.27
CA LEU A 103 -7.67 -7.32 -4.27
C LEU A 103 -9.16 -7.48 -4.61
N ILE A 104 -9.53 -8.39 -5.52
CA ILE A 104 -10.94 -8.75 -5.79
C ILE A 104 -11.60 -9.28 -4.52
N LYS A 105 -10.98 -10.24 -3.83
CA LYS A 105 -11.53 -10.81 -2.59
C LYS A 105 -11.72 -9.74 -1.50
N LEU A 106 -10.78 -8.80 -1.38
CA LEU A 106 -10.92 -7.66 -0.48
C LEU A 106 -12.10 -6.77 -0.87
N MET A 107 -12.24 -6.42 -2.15
CA MET A 107 -13.35 -5.62 -2.65
C MET A 107 -14.70 -6.30 -2.46
N ASP A 108 -14.79 -7.59 -2.72
CA ASP A 108 -16.01 -8.38 -2.56
C ASP A 108 -16.41 -8.48 -1.07
N HIS A 109 -15.45 -8.74 -0.18
CA HIS A 109 -15.66 -8.76 1.26
C HIS A 109 -16.19 -7.41 1.80
N LEU A 110 -15.73 -6.30 1.23
CA LEU A 110 -16.14 -4.96 1.60
C LEU A 110 -17.38 -4.45 0.82
N GLU A 111 -17.98 -5.31 -0.01
CA GLU A 111 -19.12 -5.03 -0.88
C GLU A 111 -18.89 -3.85 -1.83
N LEU A 112 -17.64 -3.69 -2.30
CA LEU A 112 -17.26 -2.64 -3.23
C LEU A 112 -17.48 -3.11 -4.67
N LYS A 113 -18.43 -2.53 -5.36
CA LYS A 113 -18.65 -2.79 -6.78
C LYS A 113 -17.54 -2.18 -7.65
N ARG A 114 -17.10 -0.98 -7.28
CA ARG A 114 -16.05 -0.20 -7.95
C ARG A 114 -15.23 0.53 -6.90
N ALA A 115 -13.93 0.79 -7.19
CA ALA A 115 -13.09 1.61 -6.34
C ALA A 115 -12.06 2.41 -7.14
N ASN A 116 -11.67 3.56 -6.61
CA ASN A 116 -10.49 4.29 -7.06
C ASN A 116 -9.25 3.64 -6.44
N LEU A 117 -8.19 3.50 -7.22
CA LEU A 117 -6.96 2.82 -6.80
C LEU A 117 -5.82 3.82 -6.71
N VAL A 118 -5.12 3.83 -5.60
CA VAL A 118 -3.91 4.63 -5.39
C VAL A 118 -2.81 3.67 -4.95
N GLY A 119 -1.78 3.48 -5.76
CA GLY A 119 -0.73 2.51 -5.49
C GLY A 119 0.66 3.13 -5.58
N ASN A 120 1.54 2.80 -4.62
CA ASN A 120 2.95 3.17 -4.65
C ASN A 120 3.80 2.01 -5.14
N SER A 121 4.72 2.25 -6.08
CA SER A 121 5.71 1.27 -6.54
C SER A 121 5.05 -0.06 -6.96
N MET A 122 5.34 -1.18 -6.32
CA MET A 122 4.66 -2.47 -6.50
C MET A 122 3.13 -2.33 -6.48
N GLY A 123 2.58 -1.51 -5.57
CA GLY A 123 1.15 -1.23 -5.50
C GLY A 123 0.63 -0.44 -6.70
N GLY A 124 1.46 0.42 -7.30
CA GLY A 124 1.14 1.15 -8.54
C GLY A 124 1.07 0.22 -9.75
N THR A 125 2.02 -0.72 -9.86
CA THR A 125 1.97 -1.79 -10.87
C THR A 125 0.69 -2.62 -10.72
N LEU A 126 0.37 -3.06 -9.50
CA LEU A 126 -0.87 -3.82 -9.24
C LEU A 126 -2.13 -3.02 -9.60
N ALA A 127 -2.16 -1.71 -9.33
CA ALA A 127 -3.32 -0.89 -9.68
C ALA A 127 -3.54 -0.82 -11.20
N LEU A 128 -2.48 -0.79 -12.00
CA LEU A 128 -2.57 -0.85 -13.47
C LEU A 128 -3.00 -2.23 -13.96
N ASP A 129 -2.42 -3.31 -13.41
CA ASP A 129 -2.79 -4.69 -13.74
C ASP A 129 -4.27 -4.95 -13.45
N PHE A 130 -4.73 -4.50 -12.27
CA PHE A 130 -6.13 -4.60 -11.88
C PHE A 130 -7.03 -3.83 -12.84
N ALA A 131 -6.68 -2.61 -13.19
CA ALA A 131 -7.48 -1.78 -14.09
C ALA A 131 -7.58 -2.34 -15.52
N LEU A 132 -6.54 -3.04 -15.99
CA LEU A 132 -6.53 -3.75 -17.28
C LEU A 132 -7.42 -5.00 -17.27
N LEU A 133 -7.43 -5.73 -16.15
CA LEU A 133 -8.18 -6.99 -16.02
C LEU A 133 -9.63 -6.78 -15.58
N HIS A 134 -9.90 -5.72 -14.81
CA HIS A 134 -11.19 -5.45 -14.16
C HIS A 134 -11.61 -3.98 -14.33
N SER A 135 -11.69 -3.52 -15.57
CA SER A 135 -12.03 -2.13 -15.90
C SER A 135 -13.42 -1.71 -15.39
N ASP A 136 -14.36 -2.64 -15.31
CA ASP A 136 -15.70 -2.47 -14.75
C ASP A 136 -15.69 -2.24 -13.22
N ARG A 137 -14.66 -2.74 -12.53
CA ARG A 137 -14.44 -2.60 -11.09
C ARG A 137 -13.55 -1.40 -10.72
N THR A 138 -13.00 -0.70 -11.72
CA THR A 138 -11.96 0.34 -11.53
C THR A 138 -12.51 1.75 -11.79
N GLY A 139 -12.34 2.66 -10.85
CA GLY A 139 -12.53 4.10 -10.98
C GLY A 139 -11.28 4.79 -11.57
N ALA A 140 -10.88 5.92 -10.98
CA ALA A 140 -9.60 6.54 -11.28
C ALA A 140 -8.44 5.71 -10.73
N VAL A 141 -7.28 5.77 -11.39
CA VAL A 141 -6.04 5.12 -10.96
C VAL A 141 -4.97 6.18 -10.72
N VAL A 142 -4.34 6.15 -9.55
CA VAL A 142 -3.17 6.99 -9.25
C VAL A 142 -1.98 6.08 -9.00
N VAL A 143 -0.95 6.25 -9.80
CA VAL A 143 0.30 5.46 -9.79
C VAL A 143 1.39 6.35 -9.21
N VAL A 144 1.81 6.03 -7.99
CA VAL A 144 2.81 6.81 -7.24
C VAL A 144 4.16 6.11 -7.35
N ALA A 145 5.14 6.79 -7.91
CA ALA A 145 6.52 6.30 -8.05
C ALA A 145 6.58 4.88 -8.66
N SER A 146 5.92 4.67 -9.80
CA SER A 146 5.89 3.38 -10.48
C SER A 146 5.71 3.52 -11.98
N ALA A 147 5.96 2.42 -12.69
CA ALA A 147 5.65 2.21 -14.09
C ALA A 147 4.74 0.98 -14.25
N ALA A 148 4.27 0.74 -15.46
CA ALA A 148 3.55 -0.48 -15.79
C ALA A 148 4.49 -1.70 -15.75
N GLY A 149 3.98 -2.83 -15.29
CA GLY A 149 4.69 -4.11 -15.34
C GLY A 149 5.09 -4.45 -16.76
N GLY A 150 6.36 -4.84 -16.95
CA GLY A 150 6.94 -5.10 -18.29
C GLY A 150 7.55 -3.87 -18.97
N TYR A 151 7.57 -2.69 -18.33
CA TYR A 151 8.38 -1.58 -18.83
C TYR A 151 9.86 -2.00 -18.95
N PRO A 152 10.51 -1.79 -20.11
CA PRO A 152 11.89 -2.20 -20.32
C PRO A 152 12.87 -1.22 -19.65
N ALA A 153 12.91 -1.28 -18.31
CA ALA A 153 13.85 -0.49 -17.53
C ALA A 153 15.31 -0.91 -17.84
N PRO A 154 16.28 0.04 -17.82
CA PRO A 154 17.68 -0.30 -17.92
C PRO A 154 18.10 -1.31 -16.85
N GLU A 155 18.84 -2.35 -17.23
CA GLU A 155 19.26 -3.42 -16.32
C GLU A 155 20.06 -2.90 -15.12
N GLU A 156 20.86 -1.86 -15.32
CA GLU A 156 21.67 -1.21 -14.29
C GLU A 156 20.84 -0.62 -13.15
N ASP A 157 19.64 -0.09 -13.44
CA ASP A 157 18.74 0.48 -12.43
C ASP A 157 18.16 -0.63 -11.54
N MET A 158 17.95 -1.82 -12.08
CA MET A 158 17.45 -2.98 -11.34
C MET A 158 18.54 -3.68 -10.53
N LYS A 159 19.82 -3.57 -10.96
CA LYS A 159 20.96 -4.24 -10.29
C LYS A 159 21.09 -3.86 -8.81
N SER A 160 20.78 -2.63 -8.44
CA SER A 160 20.89 -2.16 -7.05
C SER A 160 19.87 -2.81 -6.14
N VAL A 161 18.62 -2.94 -6.60
CA VAL A 161 17.55 -3.68 -5.87
C VAL A 161 17.88 -5.16 -5.80
N ASP A 162 18.30 -5.75 -6.92
CA ASP A 162 18.77 -7.14 -6.99
C ASP A 162 19.92 -7.41 -6.03
N GLN A 163 20.84 -6.47 -5.85
CA GLN A 163 21.93 -6.59 -4.90
C GLN A 163 21.42 -6.69 -3.47
N VAL A 164 20.40 -5.90 -3.10
CA VAL A 164 19.76 -5.97 -1.77
C VAL A 164 19.17 -7.38 -1.57
N LEU A 165 18.38 -7.86 -2.53
CA LEU A 165 17.73 -9.17 -2.44
C LEU A 165 18.74 -10.33 -2.42
N ARG A 166 19.78 -10.28 -3.26
CA ARG A 166 20.87 -11.27 -3.22
C ARG A 166 21.59 -11.27 -1.89
N THR A 167 21.91 -10.07 -1.35
CA THR A 167 22.53 -9.97 -0.03
C THR A 167 21.67 -10.59 1.06
N ALA A 168 20.35 -10.39 1.00
CA ALA A 168 19.44 -11.01 1.95
C ALA A 168 19.46 -12.54 1.89
N ARG A 169 19.48 -13.12 0.68
CA ARG A 169 19.57 -14.58 0.48
C ARG A 169 20.91 -15.16 0.92
N ASP A 170 22.01 -14.49 0.55
CA ASP A 170 23.37 -15.03 0.71
C ASP A 170 23.94 -14.76 2.13
N LYS A 171 23.57 -13.64 2.76
CA LYS A 171 24.16 -13.13 4.01
C LYS A 171 23.13 -12.81 5.11
N GLY A 172 21.86 -13.06 4.82
CA GLY A 172 20.75 -12.80 5.74
C GLY A 172 20.22 -11.36 5.68
N THR A 173 19.00 -11.17 6.20
CA THR A 173 18.27 -9.89 6.16
C THR A 173 18.99 -8.78 6.92
N ALA A 174 19.68 -9.11 8.02
CA ALA A 174 20.46 -8.15 8.79
C ALA A 174 21.56 -7.44 7.97
N ALA A 175 22.10 -8.10 6.94
CA ALA A 175 23.04 -7.50 6.01
C ALA A 175 22.37 -6.67 4.91
N ALA A 176 21.16 -7.06 4.49
CA ALA A 176 20.41 -6.42 3.41
C ALA A 176 19.69 -5.13 3.85
N VAL A 177 19.10 -5.10 5.03
CA VAL A 177 18.36 -3.95 5.56
C VAL A 177 19.18 -2.65 5.52
N PRO A 178 20.44 -2.60 5.97
CA PRO A 178 21.25 -1.39 5.85
C PRO A 178 21.55 -0.98 4.40
N LEU A 179 21.59 -1.90 3.46
CA LEU A 179 21.74 -1.58 2.03
C LEU A 179 20.48 -0.93 1.48
N TRP A 180 19.31 -1.48 1.81
CA TRP A 180 18.04 -0.90 1.42
C TRP A 180 17.85 0.50 2.00
N LEU A 181 18.12 0.71 3.29
CA LEU A 181 17.99 2.01 3.95
C LEU A 181 18.97 3.08 3.45
N ARG A 182 19.98 2.71 2.65
CA ARG A 182 20.87 3.62 1.92
C ARG A 182 20.62 3.66 0.42
N HIS A 183 19.60 2.93 -0.04
CA HIS A 183 19.29 2.88 -1.47
C HIS A 183 18.80 4.26 -1.96
N PRO A 184 19.16 4.71 -3.19
CA PRO A 184 18.72 5.99 -3.73
C PRO A 184 17.19 6.21 -3.72
N MET A 185 16.40 5.15 -3.89
CA MET A 185 14.93 5.22 -3.83
C MET A 185 14.37 5.70 -2.48
N VAL A 186 15.14 5.63 -1.41
CA VAL A 186 14.67 6.03 -0.07
C VAL A 186 15.55 7.10 0.57
N GLY A 187 16.41 7.74 -0.21
CA GLY A 187 17.41 8.69 0.27
C GLY A 187 16.83 9.94 0.90
N VAL A 188 15.74 10.49 0.36
CA VAL A 188 15.00 11.62 0.93
C VAL A 188 14.14 11.16 2.08
N ALA A 189 13.35 10.10 1.87
CA ALA A 189 12.44 9.57 2.88
C ALA A 189 13.16 9.18 4.18
N ILE A 190 14.34 8.56 4.09
CA ILE A 190 15.08 8.10 5.28
C ILE A 190 15.64 9.25 6.12
N GLN A 191 15.87 10.42 5.52
CA GLN A 191 16.31 11.64 6.19
C GLN A 191 15.13 12.50 6.69
N HIS A 192 13.92 12.21 6.22
CA HIS A 192 12.74 12.99 6.60
C HIS A 192 12.37 12.73 8.07
N PRO A 193 12.08 13.79 8.87
CA PRO A 193 11.91 13.66 10.32
C PRO A 193 10.75 12.74 10.74
N THR A 194 9.70 12.65 9.95
CA THR A 194 8.54 11.80 10.23
C THR A 194 8.60 10.48 9.45
N ALA A 195 8.91 10.52 8.15
CA ALA A 195 8.93 9.34 7.29
C ALA A 195 10.07 8.39 7.65
N GLY A 196 11.26 8.92 7.97
CA GLY A 196 12.45 8.11 8.22
C GLY A 196 12.31 7.12 9.39
N PRO A 197 11.88 7.54 10.58
CA PRO A 197 11.61 6.61 11.68
C PRO A 197 10.58 5.54 11.35
N LEU A 198 9.47 5.92 10.70
CA LEU A 198 8.43 4.98 10.28
C LEU A 198 8.94 3.98 9.24
N LEU A 199 9.71 4.46 8.24
CA LEU A 199 10.32 3.61 7.22
C LEU A 199 11.24 2.55 7.84
N ARG A 200 12.11 2.94 8.79
CA ARG A 200 12.97 1.98 9.50
C ARG A 200 12.16 0.90 10.19
N THR A 201 11.14 1.30 10.94
CA THR A 201 10.24 0.36 11.63
C THR A 201 9.55 -0.58 10.66
N MET A 202 9.00 -0.07 9.55
CA MET A 202 8.34 -0.93 8.54
C MET A 202 9.31 -1.92 7.90
N VAL A 203 10.52 -1.48 7.55
CA VAL A 203 11.55 -2.35 6.96
C VAL A 203 11.94 -3.44 7.95
N ASP A 204 12.14 -3.11 9.21
CA ASP A 204 12.47 -4.08 10.26
C ASP A 204 11.34 -5.10 10.47
N ASP A 205 10.09 -4.67 10.54
CA ASP A 205 8.92 -5.54 10.71
C ASP A 205 8.69 -6.48 9.49
N ASN A 206 9.10 -6.05 8.29
CA ASN A 206 8.87 -6.75 7.03
C ASN A 206 10.12 -7.43 6.45
N GLN A 207 11.20 -7.58 7.22
CA GLN A 207 12.48 -8.19 6.77
C GLN A 207 12.29 -9.55 6.06
N ARG A 208 11.31 -10.36 6.50
CA ARG A 208 11.02 -11.66 5.88
C ARG A 208 10.77 -11.58 4.38
N MET A 209 10.31 -10.44 3.88
CA MET A 209 10.03 -10.24 2.46
C MET A 209 11.29 -10.07 1.59
N PHE A 210 12.45 -9.79 2.19
CA PHE A 210 13.72 -9.79 1.46
C PHE A 210 14.16 -11.20 1.02
N VAL A 211 13.65 -12.24 1.69
CA VAL A 211 14.01 -13.66 1.43
C VAL A 211 12.80 -14.53 1.13
N ALA A 212 11.65 -13.94 0.80
CA ALA A 212 10.45 -14.70 0.52
C ALA A 212 10.58 -15.52 -0.76
N ASP A 213 10.36 -16.84 -0.64
CA ASP A 213 10.40 -17.77 -1.78
C ASP A 213 9.13 -17.72 -2.63
N HIS A 214 8.05 -17.19 -2.08
CA HIS A 214 6.74 -17.12 -2.74
C HIS A 214 6.37 -15.68 -3.04
N TRP A 215 6.94 -15.12 -4.09
CA TRP A 215 6.48 -13.87 -4.67
C TRP A 215 5.20 -14.10 -5.51
N PRO A 216 4.48 -13.02 -5.83
CA PRO A 216 3.31 -13.12 -6.69
C PRO A 216 3.59 -13.91 -7.96
N GLN A 217 2.53 -14.48 -8.50
CA GLN A 217 2.53 -15.22 -9.76
C GLN A 217 3.21 -14.48 -10.90
N GLU A 218 3.50 -15.24 -11.94
CA GLU A 218 4.06 -14.75 -13.19
C GLU A 218 3.41 -13.43 -13.65
N PRO A 219 4.21 -12.50 -14.17
CA PRO A 219 3.69 -11.26 -14.71
C PRO A 219 2.67 -11.56 -15.81
N MET A 220 1.73 -10.63 -15.97
CA MET A 220 0.71 -10.69 -17.02
C MET A 220 1.36 -10.91 -18.40
N SER A 221 0.80 -11.79 -19.20
CA SER A 221 1.25 -12.03 -20.58
C SER A 221 0.07 -11.85 -21.54
N PRO A 222 0.11 -10.90 -22.52
CA PRO A 222 1.12 -9.85 -22.69
C PRO A 222 1.26 -8.96 -21.45
N THR A 223 2.41 -8.30 -21.30
CA THR A 223 2.65 -7.46 -20.12
C THR A 223 1.66 -6.29 -20.02
N ALA A 224 1.51 -5.73 -18.81
CA ALA A 224 0.68 -4.53 -18.66
C ALA A 224 1.17 -3.40 -19.56
N TYR A 225 2.48 -3.21 -19.67
CA TYR A 225 3.08 -2.18 -20.54
C TYR A 225 2.67 -2.33 -22.01
N ASP A 226 2.59 -3.56 -22.52
CA ASP A 226 2.13 -3.83 -23.90
C ASP A 226 0.65 -3.53 -24.10
N ARG A 227 -0.14 -3.61 -23.04
CA ARG A 227 -1.61 -3.47 -23.04
C ARG A 227 -2.12 -2.12 -22.58
N LEU A 228 -1.25 -1.16 -22.22
CA LEU A 228 -1.68 0.15 -21.71
C LEU A 228 -2.64 0.91 -22.64
N GLY A 229 -2.57 0.67 -23.94
CA GLY A 229 -3.52 1.22 -24.92
C GLY A 229 -4.98 0.78 -24.71
N ASP A 230 -5.21 -0.35 -24.03
CA ASP A 230 -6.53 -0.91 -23.73
C ASP A 230 -7.18 -0.23 -22.51
N LEU A 231 -6.40 0.51 -21.71
CA LEU A 231 -6.89 1.17 -20.51
C LEU A 231 -7.88 2.30 -20.82
N ASN A 232 -9.08 2.19 -20.25
CA ASN A 232 -10.11 3.22 -20.33
C ASN A 232 -10.23 4.09 -19.06
N ALA A 233 -9.55 3.73 -17.99
CA ALA A 233 -9.54 4.51 -16.76
C ALA A 233 -8.81 5.86 -16.93
N ASN A 234 -9.17 6.85 -16.12
CA ASN A 234 -8.36 8.04 -15.94
C ASN A 234 -7.17 7.68 -15.07
N VAL A 235 -5.93 7.91 -15.55
CA VAL A 235 -4.70 7.54 -14.86
C VAL A 235 -3.86 8.77 -14.55
N LEU A 236 -3.38 8.88 -13.32
CA LEU A 236 -2.42 9.88 -12.90
C LEU A 236 -1.15 9.18 -12.42
N PHE A 237 -0.04 9.46 -13.07
CA PHE A 237 1.28 9.12 -12.56
C PHE A 237 1.81 10.27 -11.72
N VAL A 238 2.36 9.96 -10.55
CA VAL A 238 2.97 10.93 -9.65
C VAL A 238 4.38 10.45 -9.30
N VAL A 239 5.40 11.22 -9.66
CA VAL A 239 6.80 10.84 -9.46
C VAL A 239 7.56 11.95 -8.74
N GLY A 240 8.57 11.59 -7.95
CA GLY A 240 9.50 12.54 -7.35
C GLY A 240 10.61 12.91 -8.35
N ASP A 241 11.08 14.16 -8.36
CA ASP A 241 12.17 14.59 -9.25
C ASP A 241 13.53 14.00 -8.85
N ARG A 242 13.64 13.47 -7.61
CA ARG A 242 14.84 12.82 -7.08
C ARG A 242 14.75 11.28 -7.10
N ASP A 243 13.64 10.71 -7.58
CA ASP A 243 13.54 9.26 -7.74
C ASP A 243 14.52 8.77 -8.83
N VAL A 244 14.81 7.49 -8.86
CA VAL A 244 15.69 6.89 -9.87
C VAL A 244 15.12 7.09 -11.29
N ALA A 245 16.03 7.19 -12.26
CA ALA A 245 15.64 7.53 -13.63
C ALA A 245 14.67 6.53 -14.25
N SER A 246 14.81 5.23 -13.96
CA SER A 246 13.92 4.18 -14.46
C SER A 246 12.47 4.38 -14.04
N VAL A 247 12.23 4.82 -12.79
CA VAL A 247 10.88 5.10 -12.30
C VAL A 247 10.28 6.32 -13.01
N ARG A 248 11.03 7.41 -13.09
CA ARG A 248 10.57 8.64 -13.76
C ARG A 248 10.29 8.42 -15.25
N ASN A 249 11.25 7.83 -15.95
CA ASN A 249 11.13 7.54 -17.38
C ASN A 249 10.06 6.49 -17.66
N GLY A 250 9.93 5.49 -16.76
CA GLY A 250 8.91 4.46 -16.87
C GLY A 250 7.49 4.99 -16.69
N ALA A 251 7.29 5.94 -15.78
CA ALA A 251 6.02 6.64 -15.59
C ALA A 251 5.63 7.44 -16.84
N GLU A 252 6.56 8.22 -17.40
CA GLU A 252 6.35 8.99 -18.63
C GLU A 252 6.06 8.06 -19.83
N ALA A 253 6.86 7.00 -20.01
CA ALA A 253 6.67 6.04 -21.10
C ALA A 253 5.33 5.29 -20.97
N SER A 254 4.93 4.94 -19.72
CA SER A 254 3.64 4.31 -19.47
C SER A 254 2.48 5.26 -19.76
N ALA A 255 2.57 6.50 -19.27
CA ALA A 255 1.54 7.52 -19.49
C ALA A 255 1.33 7.83 -20.99
N ALA A 256 2.42 7.89 -21.77
CA ALA A 256 2.35 8.14 -23.22
C ALA A 256 1.55 7.07 -24.00
N ARG A 257 1.35 5.87 -23.43
CA ARG A 257 0.60 4.78 -24.05
C ARG A 257 -0.89 4.76 -23.64
N ILE A 258 -1.31 5.59 -22.68
CA ILE A 258 -2.66 5.62 -22.12
C ILE A 258 -3.38 6.89 -22.59
N LYS A 259 -4.56 6.72 -23.21
CA LYS A 259 -5.34 7.83 -23.77
C LYS A 259 -5.71 8.92 -22.77
N LYS A 260 -5.94 8.54 -21.51
CA LYS A 260 -6.43 9.42 -20.43
C LYS A 260 -5.43 9.45 -19.28
N ALA A 261 -4.14 9.62 -19.58
CA ALA A 261 -3.11 9.70 -18.55
C ALA A 261 -2.52 11.10 -18.44
N LYS A 262 -2.04 11.41 -17.24
CA LYS A 262 -1.23 12.61 -16.93
C LYS A 262 -0.06 12.20 -16.06
N VAL A 263 1.02 12.96 -16.11
CA VAL A 263 2.17 12.83 -15.20
C VAL A 263 2.31 14.12 -14.41
N VAL A 264 2.55 13.99 -13.10
CA VAL A 264 2.86 15.10 -12.20
C VAL A 264 4.18 14.77 -11.49
N THR A 265 5.12 15.71 -11.54
CA THR A 265 6.41 15.59 -10.85
C THR A 265 6.39 16.42 -9.57
N ILE A 266 6.68 15.77 -8.44
CA ILE A 266 6.80 16.41 -7.12
C ILE A 266 8.25 16.79 -6.89
N LYS A 267 8.46 18.08 -6.59
CA LYS A 267 9.80 18.62 -6.40
C LYS A 267 10.39 18.20 -5.05
N ASP A 268 11.72 17.99 -5.06
CA ASP A 268 12.47 17.62 -3.86
C ASP A 268 11.92 16.39 -3.13
N ALA A 269 11.48 15.38 -3.89
CA ALA A 269 10.95 14.12 -3.37
C ALA A 269 11.51 12.92 -4.15
N ASP A 270 11.61 11.76 -3.48
CA ASP A 270 12.03 10.51 -4.11
C ASP A 270 10.88 9.49 -4.24
N HIS A 271 11.15 8.22 -4.06
CA HIS A 271 10.22 7.10 -4.28
C HIS A 271 9.06 7.06 -3.28
N LEU A 272 9.25 7.61 -2.07
CA LEU A 272 8.23 7.62 -1.02
C LEU A 272 7.60 9.01 -0.84
N LEU A 273 7.42 9.72 -1.94
CA LEU A 273 6.93 11.10 -2.00
C LEU A 273 5.63 11.36 -1.21
N HIS A 274 4.77 10.36 -1.07
CA HIS A 274 3.55 10.45 -0.26
C HIS A 274 3.82 10.51 1.25
N MET A 275 4.95 9.96 1.70
CA MET A 275 5.41 10.06 3.08
C MET A 275 6.22 11.35 3.33
N GLU A 276 6.88 11.88 2.29
CA GLU A 276 7.77 13.03 2.37
C GLU A 276 7.02 14.38 2.21
N LYS A 277 6.02 14.39 1.34
CA LYS A 277 5.21 15.57 0.98
C LYS A 277 3.70 15.31 1.19
N PRO A 278 3.27 14.84 2.39
CA PRO A 278 1.91 14.34 2.58
C PRO A 278 0.84 15.40 2.27
N ALA A 279 1.05 16.66 2.64
CA ALA A 279 0.06 17.71 2.40
C ALA A 279 -0.17 17.97 0.89
N GLU A 280 0.90 18.00 0.10
CA GLU A 280 0.83 18.20 -1.34
C GLU A 280 0.18 17.00 -2.03
N ILE A 281 0.57 15.78 -1.63
CA ILE A 281 -0.01 14.56 -2.19
C ILE A 281 -1.49 14.41 -1.80
N ASN A 282 -1.88 14.68 -0.56
CA ASN A 282 -3.28 14.62 -0.13
C ASN A 282 -4.15 15.56 -0.95
N LYS A 283 -3.71 16.80 -1.16
CA LYS A 283 -4.42 17.76 -2.01
C LYS A 283 -4.59 17.22 -3.43
N LEU A 284 -3.50 16.75 -4.04
CA LEU A 284 -3.51 16.20 -5.40
C LEU A 284 -4.46 15.00 -5.51
N LEU A 285 -4.43 14.07 -4.57
CA LEU A 285 -5.29 12.89 -4.55
C LEU A 285 -6.77 13.27 -4.43
N VAL A 286 -7.11 14.18 -3.50
CA VAL A 286 -8.50 14.64 -3.33
C VAL A 286 -9.00 15.30 -4.60
N GLU A 287 -8.25 16.25 -5.17
CA GLU A 287 -8.63 16.95 -6.40
C GLU A 287 -8.80 15.99 -7.58
N TYR A 288 -7.81 15.11 -7.78
CA TYR A 288 -7.84 14.20 -8.93
C TYR A 288 -8.96 13.17 -8.85
N ILE A 289 -9.15 12.53 -7.69
CA ILE A 289 -10.17 11.50 -7.50
C ILE A 289 -11.56 12.11 -7.54
N SER A 290 -11.79 13.30 -6.97
CA SER A 290 -13.09 13.98 -7.03
C SER A 290 -13.52 14.34 -8.45
N LEU A 291 -12.58 14.60 -9.34
CA LEU A 291 -12.86 14.97 -10.74
C LEU A 291 -12.95 13.76 -11.68
N ASN A 292 -12.28 12.65 -11.38
CA ASN A 292 -12.06 11.55 -12.32
C ASN A 292 -12.48 10.18 -11.78
N GLY A 293 -12.86 10.11 -10.52
CA GLY A 293 -13.18 8.87 -9.82
C GLY A 293 -14.61 8.38 -10.02
N CYS A 294 -14.95 7.34 -9.26
CA CYS A 294 -16.30 6.74 -9.24
C CYS A 294 -17.02 7.06 -7.93
#